data_4981dba23a2d7c650c6a5c63e93455fd
#
_entry.id   4981dba23a2d7c650c6a5c63e93455fd
#
_cell.length_a   1.000
_cell.length_b   1.000
_cell.length_c   1.000
_cell.angle_alpha   90.00
_cell.angle_beta   90.00
_cell.angle_gamma   90.00
#
_symmetry.space_group_name_H-M   'P 1'
#
loop_
_entity.id
_entity.type
_entity.pdbx_description
1 polymer ?
#
loop_
_entity_poly.entity_id
_entity_poly.type
_entity_poly.pdbx_seq_one_letter_code
_entity_poly.pdbx_strand_id
1 'polypeptide(L)'
;MSDPDAHLLIVDDDERIRGLLQKFLMRHGFLVTAARDAAHARRILAGLDFDLIVLDVMMPGEDGVSLTRDLRKTSQTPIMLLTAKGETENRIEGLEAGADDYLAKPFEPKELLLRINAIL
;
A
#
# COMPACT_ATOMS: atom_id res chain seq x y z
N MET A 1 8.92 4.68 -17.90
CA MET A 1 8.30 5.93 -17.47
C MET A 1 6.93 5.64 -16.89
N SER A 2 6.67 6.05 -15.66
CA SER A 2 5.36 5.81 -15.05
C SER A 2 4.30 6.69 -15.71
N ASP A 3 3.07 6.14 -15.75
CA ASP A 3 1.90 6.90 -16.21
C ASP A 3 1.67 8.07 -15.25
N PRO A 4 1.65 9.33 -15.74
CA PRO A 4 1.40 10.48 -14.85
C PRO A 4 0.00 10.46 -14.24
N ASP A 5 -0.91 9.63 -14.79
CA ASP A 5 -2.26 9.50 -14.25
C ASP A 5 -2.42 8.24 -13.38
N ALA A 6 -1.33 7.55 -13.06
CA ALA A 6 -1.40 6.37 -12.21
C ALA A 6 -2.01 6.71 -10.85
N HIS A 7 -2.95 5.90 -10.41
CA HIS A 7 -3.72 6.14 -9.20
C HIS A 7 -3.32 5.14 -8.13
N LEU A 8 -2.84 5.65 -7.00
CA LEU A 8 -2.37 4.86 -5.87
C LEU A 8 -3.37 4.93 -4.72
N LEU A 9 -3.55 3.81 -4.03
CA LEU A 9 -4.31 3.77 -2.77
C LEU A 9 -3.32 3.58 -1.63
N ILE A 10 -3.34 4.50 -0.66
CA ILE A 10 -2.50 4.42 0.54
C ILE A 10 -3.40 4.02 1.70
N VAL A 11 -3.10 2.91 2.35
CA VAL A 11 -3.87 2.42 3.50
C VAL A 11 -2.96 2.38 4.72
N ASP A 12 -3.19 3.27 5.67
CA ASP A 12 -2.39 3.37 6.88
C ASP A 12 -3.24 4.04 7.96
N ASP A 13 -3.27 3.47 9.16
CA ASP A 13 -4.05 4.03 10.27
C ASP A 13 -3.39 5.25 10.90
N ASP A 14 -2.09 5.46 10.67
CA ASP A 14 -1.38 6.63 11.16
C ASP A 14 -1.67 7.82 10.24
N GLU A 15 -2.48 8.75 10.72
CA GLU A 15 -2.91 9.92 9.95
C GLU A 15 -1.72 10.76 9.47
N ARG A 16 -0.69 10.90 10.31
CA ARG A 16 0.47 11.70 9.96
C ARG A 16 1.26 11.09 8.81
N ILE A 17 1.54 9.80 8.90
CA ILE A 17 2.26 9.08 7.85
C ILE A 17 1.44 9.07 6.57
N ARG A 18 0.16 8.79 6.67
CA ARG A 18 -0.75 8.76 5.53
C ARG A 18 -0.74 10.10 4.79
N GLY A 19 -0.84 11.21 5.54
CA GLY A 19 -0.82 12.55 4.95
C GLY A 19 0.51 12.90 4.30
N LEU A 20 1.63 12.53 4.93
CA LEU A 20 2.95 12.78 4.38
C LEU A 20 3.17 12.01 3.07
N LEU A 21 2.80 10.73 3.04
CA LEU A 21 2.95 9.91 1.84
C LEU A 21 2.06 10.41 0.72
N GLN A 22 0.84 10.80 1.03
CA GLN A 22 -0.08 11.33 0.04
C GLN A 22 0.50 12.57 -0.63
N LYS A 23 0.97 13.53 0.17
CA LYS A 23 1.56 14.77 -0.37
C LYS A 23 2.82 14.48 -1.19
N PHE A 24 3.68 13.61 -0.68
CA PHE A 24 4.93 13.28 -1.37
C PHE A 24 4.67 12.65 -2.72
N LEU A 25 3.79 11.68 -2.79
CA LEU A 25 3.49 10.97 -4.03
C LEU A 25 2.73 11.85 -5.03
N MET A 26 1.84 12.71 -4.55
CA MET A 26 1.16 13.67 -5.42
C MET A 26 2.14 14.63 -6.07
N ARG A 27 3.17 15.06 -5.35
CA ARG A 27 4.20 15.92 -5.93
C ARG A 27 4.99 15.23 -7.03
N HIS A 28 5.00 13.90 -7.03
CA HIS A 28 5.70 13.12 -8.06
C HIS A 28 4.77 12.64 -9.18
N GLY A 29 3.60 13.24 -9.29
CA GLY A 29 2.73 13.04 -10.44
C GLY A 29 1.67 11.95 -10.29
N PHE A 30 1.53 11.36 -9.11
CA PHE A 30 0.51 10.35 -8.89
C PHE A 30 -0.81 10.95 -8.41
N LEU A 31 -1.92 10.33 -8.82
CA LEU A 31 -3.19 10.53 -8.15
C LEU A 31 -3.18 9.63 -6.92
N VAL A 32 -3.61 10.14 -5.77
CA VAL A 32 -3.53 9.37 -4.52
C VAL A 32 -4.84 9.47 -3.76
N THR A 33 -5.38 8.31 -3.41
CA THR A 33 -6.52 8.19 -2.51
C THR A 33 -6.01 7.55 -1.23
N ALA A 34 -6.51 7.98 -0.09
CA ALA A 34 -6.06 7.49 1.21
C ALA A 34 -7.19 6.83 1.98
N ALA A 35 -6.89 5.72 2.63
CA ALA A 35 -7.81 5.02 3.51
C ALA A 35 -7.17 4.86 4.89
N ARG A 36 -7.97 4.96 5.96
CA ARG A 36 -7.46 4.91 7.33
C ARG A 36 -7.35 3.49 7.89
N ASP A 37 -8.02 2.53 7.29
CA ASP A 37 -7.99 1.13 7.74
C ASP A 37 -8.50 0.21 6.62
N ALA A 38 -8.52 -1.10 6.89
CA ALA A 38 -8.94 -2.08 5.90
C ALA A 38 -10.43 -1.94 5.51
N ALA A 39 -11.30 -1.65 6.48
CA ALA A 39 -12.73 -1.48 6.19
C ALA A 39 -12.96 -0.30 5.25
N HIS A 40 -12.26 0.81 5.49
CA HIS A 40 -12.33 1.99 4.63
C HIS A 40 -11.79 1.67 3.23
N ALA A 41 -10.64 0.96 3.17
CA ALA A 41 -10.06 0.54 1.90
C ALA A 41 -11.03 -0.32 1.09
N ARG A 42 -11.72 -1.26 1.74
CA ARG A 42 -12.70 -2.12 1.06
C ARG A 42 -13.85 -1.32 0.47
N ARG A 43 -14.33 -0.31 1.18
CA ARG A 43 -15.40 0.57 0.67
C ARG A 43 -14.94 1.33 -0.57
N ILE A 44 -13.71 1.83 -0.54
CA ILE A 44 -13.14 2.54 -1.70
C ILE A 44 -12.95 1.60 -2.88
N LEU A 45 -12.41 0.41 -2.63
CA LEU A 45 -12.13 -0.58 -3.68
C LEU A 45 -13.41 -1.14 -4.31
N ALA A 46 -14.54 -1.05 -3.62
CA ALA A 46 -15.81 -1.47 -4.20
C ALA A 46 -16.26 -0.60 -5.37
N GLY A 47 -15.76 0.63 -5.45
CA GLY A 47 -16.17 1.57 -6.48
C GLY A 47 -15.05 2.16 -7.34
N LEU A 48 -13.80 1.89 -7.01
CA LEU A 48 -12.65 2.47 -7.72
C LEU A 48 -11.58 1.42 -7.96
N ASP A 49 -10.90 1.54 -9.09
CA ASP A 49 -9.73 0.74 -9.42
C ASP A 49 -8.46 1.54 -9.18
N PHE A 50 -7.38 0.86 -8.85
CA PHE A 50 -6.08 1.46 -8.59
C PHE A 50 -4.99 0.73 -9.35
N ASP A 51 -3.89 1.44 -9.62
CA ASP A 51 -2.72 0.87 -10.28
C ASP A 51 -1.80 0.19 -9.28
N LEU A 52 -1.86 0.59 -8.01
CA LEU A 52 -1.07 0.00 -6.94
C LEU A 52 -1.67 0.38 -5.59
N ILE A 53 -1.59 -0.55 -4.64
CA ILE A 53 -2.03 -0.32 -3.26
C ILE A 53 -0.80 -0.38 -2.35
N VAL A 54 -0.60 0.67 -1.55
CA VAL A 54 0.43 0.70 -0.50
C VAL A 54 -0.31 0.48 0.82
N LEU A 55 0.01 -0.60 1.52
CA LEU A 55 -0.83 -1.12 2.59
C LEU A 55 -0.01 -1.42 3.84
N ASP A 56 -0.34 -0.76 4.94
CA ASP A 56 0.30 -1.03 6.24
C ASP A 56 -0.17 -2.38 6.75
N VAL A 57 0.77 -3.17 7.28
CA VAL A 57 0.44 -4.48 7.86
C VAL A 57 -0.29 -4.30 9.20
N MET A 58 0.24 -3.43 10.06
CA MET A 58 -0.28 -3.27 11.43
C MET A 58 -1.36 -2.19 11.48
N MET A 59 -2.62 -2.62 11.48
CA MET A 59 -3.77 -1.73 11.60
C MET A 59 -4.80 -2.31 12.57
N PRO A 60 -5.57 -1.44 13.26
CA PRO A 60 -6.67 -1.94 14.09
C PRO A 60 -7.72 -2.66 13.22
N GLY A 61 -8.31 -3.71 13.77
CA GLY A 61 -9.25 -4.53 13.03
C GLY A 61 -8.54 -5.50 12.13
N GLU A 62 -8.82 -5.48 10.84
CA GLU A 62 -8.17 -6.38 9.88
C GLU A 62 -6.78 -5.85 9.52
N ASP A 63 -5.74 -6.71 9.58
CA ASP A 63 -4.39 -6.31 9.20
C ASP A 63 -4.18 -6.36 7.69
N GLY A 64 -3.02 -5.82 7.25
CA GLY A 64 -2.71 -5.72 5.83
C GLY A 64 -2.47 -7.06 5.15
N VAL A 65 -1.96 -8.05 5.87
CA VAL A 65 -1.72 -9.39 5.29
C VAL A 65 -3.05 -10.08 5.00
N SER A 66 -3.99 -9.99 5.94
CA SER A 66 -5.32 -10.56 5.76
C SER A 66 -6.04 -9.90 4.59
N LEU A 67 -5.97 -8.57 4.49
CA LEU A 67 -6.58 -7.85 3.39
C LEU A 67 -5.95 -8.24 2.04
N THR A 68 -4.62 -8.38 1.99
CA THR A 68 -3.92 -8.81 0.77
C THR A 68 -4.40 -10.17 0.32
N ARG A 69 -4.46 -11.13 1.25
CA ARG A 69 -4.90 -12.49 0.93
C ARG A 69 -6.30 -12.50 0.34
N ASP A 70 -7.19 -11.70 0.92
CA ASP A 70 -8.56 -11.63 0.44
C ASP A 70 -8.66 -10.94 -0.92
N LEU A 71 -7.95 -9.83 -1.11
CA LEU A 71 -7.96 -9.12 -2.38
C LEU A 71 -7.43 -9.97 -3.53
N ARG A 72 -6.47 -10.83 -3.26
CA ARG A 72 -5.88 -11.70 -4.29
C ARG A 72 -6.85 -12.72 -4.84
N LYS A 73 -7.96 -12.99 -4.15
CA LYS A 73 -8.99 -13.90 -4.66
C LYS A 73 -9.69 -13.34 -5.89
N THR A 74 -9.74 -12.02 -6.02
CA THR A 74 -10.50 -11.37 -7.09
C THR A 74 -9.73 -10.28 -7.84
N SER A 75 -8.48 -9.98 -7.45
CA SER A 75 -7.74 -8.86 -8.03
C SER A 75 -6.27 -9.18 -8.22
N GLN A 76 -5.70 -8.65 -9.30
CA GLN A 76 -4.27 -8.71 -9.60
C GLN A 76 -3.58 -7.37 -9.36
N THR A 77 -4.27 -6.40 -8.77
CA THR A 77 -3.68 -5.08 -8.50
C THR A 77 -2.43 -5.23 -7.64
N PRO A 78 -1.29 -4.65 -8.05
CA PRO A 78 -0.07 -4.72 -7.26
C PRO A 78 -0.26 -4.20 -5.85
N ILE A 79 0.31 -4.91 -4.88
CA ILE A 79 0.24 -4.53 -3.46
C ILE A 79 1.64 -4.47 -2.88
N MET A 80 1.98 -3.34 -2.28
CA MET A 80 3.20 -3.16 -1.50
C MET A 80 2.82 -3.07 -0.03
N LEU A 81 3.41 -3.91 0.80
CA LEU A 81 3.17 -3.89 2.24
C LEU A 81 4.20 -3.03 2.96
N LEU A 82 3.74 -2.27 3.94
CA LEU A 82 4.60 -1.54 4.87
C LEU A 82 4.62 -2.30 6.19
N THR A 83 5.81 -2.68 6.65
CA THR A 83 5.96 -3.52 7.84
C THR A 83 6.81 -2.82 8.88
N ALA A 84 6.67 -3.22 10.15
CA ALA A 84 7.56 -2.74 11.20
C ALA A 84 8.95 -3.35 11.01
N LYS A 85 9.97 -2.59 11.40
CA LYS A 85 11.36 -3.05 11.34
C LYS A 85 11.54 -4.34 12.14
N GLY A 86 12.20 -5.33 11.54
CA GLY A 86 12.48 -6.59 12.20
C GLY A 86 11.36 -7.63 12.13
N GLU A 87 10.25 -7.30 11.49
CA GLU A 87 9.10 -8.20 11.37
C GLU A 87 9.26 -9.18 10.19
N THR A 88 10.25 -10.06 10.29
CA THR A 88 10.56 -11.02 9.22
C THR A 88 9.37 -11.95 8.93
N GLU A 89 8.67 -12.38 9.97
CA GLU A 89 7.52 -13.27 9.81
C GLU A 89 6.41 -12.59 9.03
N ASN A 90 6.13 -11.32 9.32
CA ASN A 90 5.12 -10.56 8.60
C ASN A 90 5.47 -10.39 7.12
N ARG A 91 6.76 -10.26 6.83
CA ARG A 91 7.24 -10.16 5.46
C ARG A 91 6.98 -11.44 4.67
N ILE A 92 7.32 -12.58 5.28
CA ILE A 92 7.11 -13.88 4.65
C ILE A 92 5.62 -14.12 4.43
N GLU A 93 4.81 -13.91 5.46
CA GLU A 93 3.36 -14.05 5.36
C GLU A 93 2.76 -13.16 4.30
N GLY A 94 3.25 -11.90 4.19
CA GLY A 94 2.79 -10.96 3.19
C GLY A 94 3.07 -11.43 1.77
N LEU A 95 4.29 -11.92 1.53
CA LEU A 95 4.66 -12.43 0.21
C LEU A 95 3.87 -13.69 -0.13
N GLU A 96 3.67 -14.59 0.85
CA GLU A 96 2.84 -15.78 0.64
C GLU A 96 1.38 -15.44 0.39
N ALA A 97 0.88 -14.35 0.99
CA ALA A 97 -0.47 -13.88 0.77
C ALA A 97 -0.66 -13.26 -0.63
N GLY A 98 0.43 -12.96 -1.31
CA GLY A 98 0.40 -12.46 -2.68
C GLY A 98 0.82 -11.01 -2.87
N ALA A 99 1.49 -10.40 -1.87
CA ALA A 99 2.04 -9.06 -2.03
C ALA A 99 3.18 -9.07 -3.05
N ASP A 100 3.32 -7.99 -3.80
CA ASP A 100 4.35 -7.87 -4.83
C ASP A 100 5.67 -7.35 -4.28
N ASP A 101 5.62 -6.61 -3.17
CA ASP A 101 6.81 -6.06 -2.54
C ASP A 101 6.46 -5.68 -1.11
N TYR A 102 7.48 -5.39 -0.33
CA TYR A 102 7.30 -4.89 1.04
C TYR A 102 8.40 -3.89 1.34
N LEU A 103 8.15 -3.02 2.34
CA LEU A 103 9.10 -2.01 2.75
C LEU A 103 9.02 -1.86 4.26
N ALA A 104 10.16 -2.00 4.94
CA ALA A 104 10.22 -1.91 6.40
C ALA A 104 10.22 -0.45 6.86
N LYS A 105 9.44 -0.16 7.90
CA LYS A 105 9.46 1.15 8.56
C LYS A 105 10.62 1.19 9.59
N PRO A 106 11.30 2.30 9.78
CA PRO A 106 11.17 3.55 9.02
C PRO A 106 11.87 3.45 7.65
N PHE A 107 11.33 4.15 6.67
CA PHE A 107 11.88 4.13 5.32
C PHE A 107 12.01 5.56 4.78
N GLU A 108 12.86 5.72 3.78
CA GLU A 108 12.98 6.98 3.06
C GLU A 108 11.85 7.07 2.03
N PRO A 109 11.12 8.19 1.96
CA PRO A 109 10.08 8.35 0.94
C PRO A 109 10.58 8.09 -0.48
N LYS A 110 11.83 8.45 -0.76
CA LYS A 110 12.42 8.19 -2.07
C LYS A 110 12.56 6.70 -2.38
N GLU A 111 12.83 5.88 -1.37
CA GLU A 111 12.89 4.43 -1.56
C GLU A 111 11.52 3.88 -1.93
N LEU A 112 10.47 4.35 -1.26
CA LEU A 112 9.11 3.98 -1.60
C LEU A 112 8.80 4.36 -3.05
N LEU A 113 9.15 5.58 -3.45
CA LEU A 113 8.92 6.06 -4.81
C LEU A 113 9.60 5.18 -5.85
N LEU A 114 10.87 4.82 -5.61
CA LEU A 114 11.62 3.99 -6.54
C LEU A 114 11.01 2.59 -6.68
N ARG A 115 10.55 2.02 -5.57
CA ARG A 115 9.89 0.70 -5.61
C ARG A 115 8.55 0.77 -6.33
N ILE A 116 7.78 1.83 -6.10
CA ILE A 116 6.52 2.04 -6.82
C ILE A 116 6.77 2.12 -8.32
N ASN A 117 7.75 2.92 -8.73
CA ASN A 117 8.08 3.05 -10.15
C ASN A 117 8.57 1.74 -10.76
N ALA A 118 9.26 0.91 -10.00
CA ALA A 118 9.72 -0.39 -10.47
C ALA A 118 8.57 -1.36 -10.71
N ILE A 119 7.50 -1.25 -9.91
CA ILE A 119 6.31 -2.11 -10.05
C ILE A 119 5.45 -1.64 -11.22
N LEU A 120 5.30 -0.34 -11.38
CA LEU A 120 4.53 0.25 -12.47
C LEU A 120 5.37 0.29 -13.77
#